data_3f8f7ee77aef8eb0312c44bf118a8479
#
_entry.id   3f8f7ee77aef8eb0312c44bf118a8479
#
_cell.length_a   1.000
_cell.length_b   1.000
_cell.length_c   1.000
_cell.angle_alpha   90.00
_cell.angle_beta   90.00
_cell.angle_gamma   90.00
#
_symmetry.space_group_name_H-M   'P 1'
#
loop_
_entity.id
_entity.type
_entity.pdbx_description
1 polymer ?
#
loop_
_entity_poly.entity_id
_entity_poly.type
_entity_poly.pdbx_seq_one_letter_code
_entity_poly.pdbx_strand_id
1 'polypeptide(L)'
;MHKLISTEQAMMDRYVTLKNVKTGTIDYCFDRSDFPEDKYPGFYFMEIGGQYECKIVLFGSLASEEGPNTVRCRVLDPDVMIGNCRFVKVGVGEDVYYVYHFRVKDGLANGRFLFRCPRKDLIQVDDVVLSEFYKYEGLWE
;
A
#
# COMPACT_ATOMS: atom_id res chain seq x y z
N MET A 1 -6.49 9.14 7.05
CA MET A 1 -5.57 10.28 6.82
C MET A 1 -4.22 9.97 7.43
N HIS A 2 -3.18 10.24 6.72
CA HIS A 2 -1.80 10.00 7.17
C HIS A 2 -1.02 11.30 7.16
N LYS A 3 -0.13 11.43 8.15
CA LYS A 3 0.80 12.56 8.24
C LYS A 3 2.18 12.09 7.77
N LEU A 4 2.80 12.84 6.87
CA LEU A 4 4.17 12.55 6.44
C LEU A 4 5.13 13.00 7.54
N ILE A 5 5.84 12.04 8.13
CA ILE A 5 6.77 12.28 9.23
C ILE A 5 8.17 12.57 8.72
N SER A 6 8.65 11.75 7.79
CA SER A 6 10.00 11.90 7.22
C SER A 6 10.10 11.23 5.86
N THR A 7 11.14 11.61 5.13
CA THR A 7 11.52 10.97 3.88
C THR A 7 12.99 10.58 3.94
N GLU A 8 13.33 9.50 3.27
CA GLU A 8 14.71 9.00 3.20
C GLU A 8 15.00 8.60 1.77
N GLN A 9 16.12 9.08 1.24
CA GLN A 9 16.59 8.73 -0.09
C GLN A 9 17.88 7.92 0.06
N ALA A 10 17.85 6.68 -0.44
CA ALA A 10 19.00 5.78 -0.38
C ALA A 10 19.28 5.27 -1.78
N MET A 11 20.33 5.76 -2.41
CA MET A 11 20.66 5.47 -3.80
C MET A 11 19.49 5.84 -4.74
N MET A 12 18.85 4.86 -5.37
CA MET A 12 17.71 5.08 -6.26
C MET A 12 16.37 4.87 -5.55
N ASP A 13 16.39 4.44 -4.30
CA ASP A 13 15.18 4.12 -3.54
C ASP A 13 14.78 5.28 -2.64
N ARG A 14 13.47 5.54 -2.57
CA ARG A 14 12.91 6.51 -1.64
C ARG A 14 11.98 5.80 -0.67
N TYR A 15 12.10 6.14 0.60
CA TYR A 15 11.22 5.66 1.66
C TYR A 15 10.54 6.82 2.35
N VAL A 16 9.31 6.62 2.75
CA VAL A 16 8.54 7.62 3.48
C VAL A 16 8.01 7.00 4.76
N THR A 17 8.05 7.76 5.85
CA THR A 17 7.45 7.36 7.11
C THR A 17 6.12 8.10 7.26
N LEU A 18 5.04 7.33 7.40
CA LEU A 18 3.68 7.84 7.50
C LEU A 18 3.09 7.47 8.85
N LYS A 19 2.37 8.40 9.45
CA LYS A 19 1.62 8.15 10.68
C LYS A 19 0.14 8.27 10.41
N ASN A 20 -0.62 7.21 10.71
CA ASN A 20 -2.07 7.28 10.68
C ASN A 20 -2.52 8.19 11.81
N VAL A 21 -3.17 9.31 11.48
CA VAL A 21 -3.54 10.31 12.49
C VAL A 21 -4.64 9.84 13.43
N LYS A 22 -5.43 8.85 13.01
CA LYS A 22 -6.50 8.28 13.81
C LYS A 22 -6.00 7.20 14.77
N THR A 23 -5.17 6.29 14.29
CA THR A 23 -4.72 5.13 15.06
C THR A 23 -3.35 5.31 15.70
N GLY A 24 -2.54 6.25 15.20
CA GLY A 24 -1.18 6.46 15.65
C GLY A 24 -0.16 5.49 15.05
N THR A 25 -0.59 4.55 14.22
CA THR A 25 0.29 3.57 13.60
C THR A 25 1.31 4.24 12.69
N ILE A 26 2.56 3.85 12.84
CA ILE A 26 3.66 4.32 12.00
C ILE A 26 3.98 3.27 10.96
N ASP A 27 3.96 3.66 9.69
CA ASP A 27 4.32 2.80 8.57
C ASP A 27 5.52 3.37 7.83
N TYR A 28 6.48 2.50 7.58
CA TYR A 28 7.66 2.80 6.77
C TYR A 28 7.43 2.21 5.39
N CYS A 29 7.28 3.07 4.39
CA CYS A 29 6.81 2.68 3.08
C CYS A 29 7.83 2.97 1.99
N PHE A 30 7.97 2.03 1.07
CA PHE A 30 8.73 2.21 -0.15
C PHE A 30 7.90 3.06 -1.12
N ASP A 31 8.51 4.13 -1.64
CA ASP A 31 7.94 4.99 -2.67
C ASP A 31 8.76 4.82 -3.95
N ARG A 32 8.21 4.07 -4.89
CA ARG A 32 8.86 3.84 -6.18
C ARG A 32 8.30 4.72 -7.29
N SER A 33 7.61 5.81 -6.94
CA SER A 33 7.16 6.76 -7.94
C SER A 33 8.36 7.46 -8.55
N ASP A 34 8.33 7.62 -9.87
CA ASP A 34 9.33 8.39 -10.58
C ASP A 34 9.12 9.89 -10.34
N PHE A 35 10.05 10.71 -10.83
CA PHE A 35 9.85 12.15 -10.84
C PHE A 35 8.53 12.47 -11.55
N PRO A 36 7.84 13.55 -11.11
CA PRO A 36 6.56 13.91 -11.70
C PRO A 36 6.65 14.10 -13.20
N GLU A 37 5.71 13.49 -13.90
CA GLU A 37 5.47 13.68 -15.32
C GLU A 37 4.09 14.32 -15.48
N ASP A 38 3.84 15.01 -16.60
CA ASP A 38 2.59 15.71 -16.84
C ASP A 38 1.37 14.79 -16.74
N LYS A 39 1.50 13.55 -17.21
CA LYS A 39 0.40 12.60 -17.24
C LYS A 39 0.31 11.75 -15.98
N TYR A 40 1.46 11.39 -15.39
CA TYR A 40 1.54 10.51 -14.24
C TYR A 40 2.44 11.13 -13.18
N PRO A 41 1.91 12.04 -12.35
CA PRO A 41 2.71 12.64 -11.28
C PRO A 41 3.12 11.60 -10.25
N GLY A 42 4.28 11.81 -9.62
CA GLY A 42 4.75 11.01 -8.50
C GLY A 42 4.26 11.57 -7.17
N PHE A 43 4.80 11.04 -6.08
CA PHE A 43 4.43 11.43 -4.72
C PHE A 43 5.36 12.48 -4.09
N TYR A 44 6.21 13.10 -4.89
CA TYR A 44 7.19 14.08 -4.40
C TYR A 44 6.56 15.41 -3.95
N PHE A 45 5.28 15.62 -4.27
CA PHE A 45 4.55 16.83 -3.84
C PHE A 45 4.26 16.85 -2.34
N MET A 46 4.35 15.71 -1.66
CA MET A 46 4.09 15.64 -0.21
C MET A 46 5.15 16.41 0.57
N GLU A 47 4.68 17.14 1.58
CA GLU A 47 5.55 17.91 2.47
C GLU A 47 5.55 17.28 3.86
N ILE A 48 6.71 17.31 4.53
CA ILE A 48 6.84 16.83 5.91
C ILE A 48 5.91 17.63 6.80
N GLY A 49 5.10 16.94 7.62
CA GLY A 49 4.08 17.54 8.44
C GLY A 49 2.71 17.66 7.77
N GLY A 50 2.64 17.52 6.45
CA GLY A 50 1.39 17.53 5.70
C GLY A 50 0.57 16.25 5.94
N GLN A 51 -0.74 16.35 5.76
CA GLN A 51 -1.66 15.23 5.91
C GLN A 51 -2.31 14.90 4.57
N TYR A 52 -2.36 13.62 4.26
CA TYR A 52 -2.82 13.12 2.96
C TYR A 52 -3.62 11.84 3.12
N GLU A 53 -4.56 11.58 2.21
CA GLU A 53 -5.22 10.28 2.12
C GLU A 53 -4.28 9.32 1.40
N CYS A 54 -3.66 8.40 2.14
CA CYS A 54 -2.68 7.47 1.59
C CYS A 54 -3.25 6.06 1.50
N LYS A 55 -2.97 5.37 0.40
CA LYS A 55 -3.20 3.94 0.28
C LYS A 55 -1.88 3.21 0.25
N ILE A 56 -1.77 2.21 1.11
CA ILE A 56 -0.54 1.44 1.33
C ILE A 56 -0.83 -0.01 1.00
N VAL A 57 0.01 -0.60 0.16
CA VAL A 57 -0.08 -2.03 -0.14
C VAL A 57 0.88 -2.80 0.76
N LEU A 58 0.38 -3.92 1.28
CA LEU A 58 1.21 -4.92 1.94
C LEU A 58 1.80 -5.81 0.85
N PHE A 59 3.10 -5.71 0.63
CA PHE A 59 3.78 -6.49 -0.39
C PHE A 59 4.28 -7.80 0.21
N GLY A 60 3.77 -8.92 -0.32
CA GLY A 60 4.12 -10.23 0.20
C GLY A 60 3.21 -11.32 -0.30
N SER A 61 2.94 -12.30 0.56
CA SER A 61 2.17 -13.49 0.19
C SER A 61 1.43 -14.08 1.38
N LEU A 62 0.46 -14.97 1.09
CA LEU A 62 -0.23 -15.74 2.11
C LEU A 62 0.78 -16.54 2.95
N ALA A 63 0.55 -16.60 4.25
CA ALA A 63 1.34 -17.38 5.19
C ALA A 63 0.49 -18.51 5.77
N SER A 64 1.11 -19.65 6.04
CA SER A 64 0.44 -20.80 6.65
C SER A 64 0.52 -20.80 8.17
N GLU A 65 1.52 -20.10 8.71
CA GLU A 65 1.76 -20.01 10.16
C GLU A 65 2.35 -18.66 10.53
N GLU A 66 2.16 -18.25 11.77
CA GLU A 66 2.71 -17.01 12.27
C GLU A 66 4.24 -17.04 12.31
N GLY A 67 4.85 -15.89 12.07
CA GLY A 67 6.28 -15.72 12.08
C GLY A 67 6.65 -14.24 11.92
N PRO A 68 7.93 -13.95 11.67
CA PRO A 68 8.36 -12.58 11.42
C PRO A 68 7.59 -11.96 10.25
N ASN A 69 7.19 -10.70 10.40
CA ASN A 69 6.49 -9.94 9.37
C ASN A 69 5.11 -10.47 8.97
N THR A 70 4.50 -11.35 9.77
CA THR A 70 3.14 -11.81 9.49
C THR A 70 2.12 -10.90 10.16
N VAL A 71 1.01 -10.68 9.45
CA VAL A 71 -0.12 -9.90 9.94
C VAL A 71 -1.42 -10.65 9.69
N ARG A 72 -2.40 -10.44 10.55
CA ARG A 72 -3.74 -11.02 10.41
C ARG A 72 -4.64 -10.02 9.71
N CYS A 73 -5.10 -10.38 8.54
CA CYS A 73 -5.93 -9.52 7.69
C CYS A 73 -7.40 -9.96 7.73
N ARG A 74 -8.28 -8.97 7.88
CA ARG A 74 -9.73 -9.13 7.64
C ARG A 74 -10.03 -8.56 6.26
N VAL A 75 -10.81 -9.27 5.45
CA VAL A 75 -11.25 -8.75 4.16
C VAL A 75 -12.34 -7.71 4.39
N LEU A 76 -12.09 -6.47 3.98
CA LEU A 76 -13.06 -5.38 4.03
C LEU A 76 -13.79 -5.22 2.69
N ASP A 77 -13.08 -5.38 1.60
CA ASP A 77 -13.62 -5.38 0.24
C ASP A 77 -12.77 -6.31 -0.61
N PRO A 78 -13.35 -7.40 -1.15
CA PRO A 78 -12.57 -8.40 -1.89
C PRO A 78 -12.15 -7.96 -3.29
N ASP A 79 -12.68 -6.86 -3.81
CA ASP A 79 -12.43 -6.45 -5.19
C ASP A 79 -12.45 -4.93 -5.33
N VAL A 80 -11.26 -4.33 -5.35
CA VAL A 80 -11.07 -2.89 -5.48
C VAL A 80 -10.13 -2.63 -6.65
N MET A 81 -10.51 -1.70 -7.53
CA MET A 81 -9.62 -1.25 -8.59
C MET A 81 -8.90 0.03 -8.17
N ILE A 82 -7.57 0.03 -8.33
CA ILE A 82 -6.74 1.22 -8.16
C ILE A 82 -5.92 1.34 -9.45
N GLY A 83 -6.17 2.41 -10.21
CA GLY A 83 -5.70 2.44 -11.59
C GLY A 83 -6.30 1.26 -12.35
N ASN A 84 -5.49 0.53 -13.07
CA ASN A 84 -5.89 -0.66 -13.81
C ASN A 84 -5.55 -1.97 -13.07
N CYS A 85 -5.24 -1.87 -11.78
CA CYS A 85 -4.84 -3.02 -10.96
C CYS A 85 -5.92 -3.40 -9.97
N ARG A 86 -6.02 -4.70 -9.70
CA ARG A 86 -7.04 -5.27 -8.82
C ARG A 86 -6.45 -5.59 -7.46
N PHE A 87 -7.12 -5.13 -6.41
CA PHE A 87 -6.69 -5.28 -5.02
C PHE A 87 -7.80 -5.82 -4.14
N VAL A 88 -7.40 -6.28 -2.97
CA VAL A 88 -8.29 -6.57 -1.85
C VAL A 88 -8.01 -5.55 -0.77
N LYS A 89 -9.06 -4.90 -0.27
CA LYS A 89 -8.97 -3.98 0.87
C LYS A 89 -9.05 -4.80 2.14
N VAL A 90 -8.09 -4.63 3.02
CA VAL A 90 -7.99 -5.42 4.26
C VAL A 90 -7.86 -4.52 5.48
N GLY A 91 -8.33 -5.03 6.62
CA GLY A 91 -8.11 -4.43 7.93
C GLY A 91 -7.06 -5.23 8.69
N VAL A 92 -6.14 -4.52 9.33
CA VAL A 92 -5.17 -5.07 10.27
C VAL A 92 -5.33 -4.27 11.57
N GLY A 93 -5.98 -4.84 12.56
CA GLY A 93 -6.43 -4.05 13.69
C GLY A 93 -7.38 -2.94 13.23
N GLU A 94 -7.08 -1.71 13.62
CA GLU A 94 -7.84 -0.53 13.21
C GLU A 94 -7.33 0.11 11.91
N ASP A 95 -6.25 -0.41 11.35
CA ASP A 95 -5.63 0.13 10.15
C ASP A 95 -6.17 -0.53 8.89
N VAL A 96 -6.17 0.22 7.78
CA VAL A 96 -6.62 -0.24 6.47
C VAL A 96 -5.45 -0.29 5.52
N TYR A 97 -5.32 -1.42 4.84
CA TYR A 97 -4.30 -1.65 3.82
C TYR A 97 -4.91 -2.30 2.59
N TYR A 98 -4.07 -2.48 1.56
CA TYR A 98 -4.44 -3.16 0.33
C TYR A 98 -3.45 -4.27 0.06
N VAL A 99 -3.91 -5.35 -0.57
CA VAL A 99 -3.06 -6.44 -1.05
C VAL A 99 -3.42 -6.74 -2.49
N TYR A 100 -2.46 -7.17 -3.29
CA TYR A 100 -2.73 -7.55 -4.67
C TYR A 100 -3.69 -8.75 -4.68
N HIS A 101 -4.77 -8.65 -5.44
CA HIS A 101 -5.79 -9.70 -5.52
C HIS A 101 -5.18 -11.06 -5.87
N PHE A 102 -4.27 -11.11 -6.86
CA PHE A 102 -3.67 -12.35 -7.32
C PHE A 102 -2.84 -13.06 -6.22
N ARG A 103 -2.38 -12.31 -5.21
CA ARG A 103 -1.58 -12.87 -4.11
C ARG A 103 -2.44 -13.57 -3.04
N VAL A 104 -3.71 -13.24 -2.95
CA VAL A 104 -4.56 -13.70 -1.85
C VAL A 104 -5.85 -14.37 -2.30
N LYS A 105 -6.05 -14.57 -3.59
CA LYS A 105 -7.30 -15.13 -4.12
C LYS A 105 -7.70 -16.45 -3.45
N ASP A 106 -6.72 -17.27 -3.05
CA ASP A 106 -6.97 -18.55 -2.41
C ASP A 106 -7.35 -18.42 -0.92
N GLY A 107 -7.17 -17.24 -0.33
CA GLY A 107 -7.49 -16.95 1.07
C GLY A 107 -8.79 -16.17 1.28
N LEU A 108 -9.48 -15.77 0.22
CA LEU A 108 -10.63 -14.87 0.32
C LEU A 108 -11.88 -15.52 0.89
N ALA A 109 -12.06 -16.83 0.69
CA ALA A 109 -13.27 -17.54 1.06
C ALA A 109 -13.62 -17.44 2.55
N ASN A 110 -12.63 -17.35 3.41
CA ASN A 110 -12.81 -17.29 4.86
C ASN A 110 -13.01 -15.86 5.39
N GLY A 111 -12.86 -14.84 4.57
CA GLY A 111 -12.92 -13.44 4.97
C GLY A 111 -11.74 -12.98 5.84
N ARG A 112 -10.82 -13.87 6.15
CA ARG A 112 -9.62 -13.62 6.96
C ARG A 112 -8.48 -14.46 6.45
N PHE A 113 -7.28 -13.95 6.56
CA PHE A 113 -6.07 -14.71 6.20
C PHE A 113 -4.86 -14.15 6.93
N LEU A 114 -3.83 -14.98 7.01
CA LEU A 114 -2.52 -14.60 7.52
C LEU A 114 -1.63 -14.25 6.33
N PHE A 115 -0.97 -13.11 6.42
CA PHE A 115 -0.16 -12.57 5.33
C PHE A 115 1.24 -12.25 5.81
N ARG A 116 2.24 -12.66 5.03
CA ARG A 116 3.64 -12.28 5.29
C ARG A 116 3.98 -11.06 4.47
N CYS A 117 4.34 -9.99 5.16
CA CYS A 117 4.57 -8.69 4.56
C CYS A 117 5.98 -8.18 4.92
N PRO A 118 7.00 -8.47 4.11
CA PRO A 118 8.35 -7.95 4.35
C PRO A 118 8.49 -6.47 3.98
N ARG A 119 7.56 -5.91 3.21
CA ARG A 119 7.64 -4.53 2.74
C ARG A 119 6.25 -3.93 2.57
N LYS A 120 6.14 -2.64 2.85
CA LYS A 120 4.94 -1.83 2.57
C LYS A 120 5.26 -0.84 1.47
N ASP A 121 4.37 -0.69 0.51
CA ASP A 121 4.54 0.22 -0.63
C ASP A 121 3.44 1.27 -0.63
N LEU A 122 3.83 2.53 -0.83
CA LEU A 122 2.87 3.61 -1.03
C LEU A 122 2.39 3.58 -2.49
N ILE A 123 1.07 3.48 -2.69
CA ILE A 123 0.50 3.29 -4.03
C ILE A 123 -0.43 4.40 -4.48
N GLN A 124 -0.95 5.19 -3.55
CA GLN A 124 -1.81 6.33 -3.88
C GLN A 124 -1.72 7.37 -2.78
N VAL A 125 -1.66 8.63 -3.17
CA VAL A 125 -1.73 9.79 -2.27
C VAL A 125 -2.78 10.74 -2.83
N ASP A 126 -3.85 10.95 -2.07
CA ASP A 126 -5.03 11.70 -2.52
C ASP A 126 -5.51 11.13 -3.87
N ASP A 127 -5.56 11.91 -4.93
CA ASP A 127 -5.98 11.45 -6.25
C ASP A 127 -4.83 10.93 -7.13
N VAL A 128 -3.60 10.98 -6.63
CA VAL A 128 -2.42 10.59 -7.40
C VAL A 128 -2.12 9.11 -7.18
N VAL A 129 -2.24 8.33 -8.23
CA VAL A 129 -2.00 6.88 -8.23
C VAL A 129 -0.64 6.60 -8.85
N LEU A 130 0.04 5.58 -8.35
CA LEU A 130 1.32 5.13 -8.89
C LEU A 130 1.21 4.87 -10.40
N SER A 131 2.09 5.48 -11.18
CA SER A 131 1.97 5.49 -12.66
C SER A 131 1.94 4.11 -13.29
N GLU A 132 2.65 3.15 -12.73
CA GLU A 132 2.69 1.78 -13.29
C GLU A 132 1.32 1.11 -13.31
N PHE A 133 0.39 1.51 -12.43
CA PHE A 133 -0.94 0.92 -12.39
C PHE A 133 -1.82 1.36 -13.56
N TYR A 134 -1.37 2.30 -14.37
CA TYR A 134 -2.04 2.70 -15.61
C TYR A 134 -1.31 2.18 -16.85
N LYS A 135 0.01 1.91 -16.74
CA LYS A 135 0.83 1.54 -17.89
C LYS A 135 0.65 0.08 -18.34
N TYR A 136 0.27 -0.79 -17.42
CA TYR A 136 0.25 -2.24 -17.64
C TYR A 136 -1.13 -2.80 -17.33
N GLU A 137 -2.12 -2.41 -18.13
CA GLU A 137 -3.49 -2.86 -18.00
C GLU A 137 -3.57 -4.39 -18.05
N GLY A 138 -4.31 -4.98 -17.10
CA GLY A 138 -4.51 -6.43 -17.04
C GLY A 138 -3.34 -7.22 -16.48
N LEU A 139 -2.20 -6.61 -16.23
CA LEU A 139 -1.03 -7.33 -15.75
C LEU A 139 -1.16 -7.84 -14.31
N TRP A 140 -1.99 -7.20 -13.52
CA TRP A 140 -2.08 -7.42 -12.07
C TRP A 140 -3.38 -8.12 -11.64
N GLU A 141 -4.05 -8.74 -12.56
CA GLU A 141 -5.31 -9.46 -12.32
C GLU A 141 -5.13 -10.85 -11.68
#